data_d41676048b5f1aa96ec6c2049f5882be
#
_entry.id   d41676048b5f1aa96ec6c2049f5882be
#
_cell.length_a   1.000
_cell.length_b   1.000
_cell.length_c   1.000
_cell.angle_alpha   90.00
_cell.angle_beta   90.00
_cell.angle_gamma   90.00
#
_symmetry.space_group_name_H-M   'P 1'
#
loop_
_entity.id
_entity.type
_entity.pdbx_description
1 polymer ?
#
loop_
_entity_poly.entity_id
_entity_poly.type
_entity_poly.pdbx_seq_one_letter_code
_entity_poly.pdbx_strand_id
1 'polypeptide(L)'
;MEQREQKMLSPYAALSLCSRGRERQEEECDVRTVYQRDRDRILHSKAFRRMKDKTQVFVAPQGDHYRTRLTHTLEVSQIARTIAKALRLNEDLVEAIALGHDLGHTPFGHAGERALDAVNPDGFAHYKQSVRVAQILEKNGEGLNLTWEVRDGILNHRTSGNPSTLEGQVAVSYTHLTLP
;
A
#
# COMPACT_ATOMS: atom_id res chain seq x y z
N MET A 1 3.87 -13.69 -18.72
CA MET A 1 4.25 -13.41 -17.33
C MET A 1 3.44 -14.28 -16.38
N GLU A 2 2.14 -14.30 -16.47
CA GLU A 2 1.20 -14.99 -15.57
C GLU A 2 1.34 -16.51 -15.52
N GLN A 3 1.62 -17.18 -16.66
CA GLN A 3 1.96 -18.62 -16.67
C GLN A 3 3.22 -18.95 -15.86
N ARG A 4 4.10 -17.98 -15.67
CA ARG A 4 5.30 -18.13 -14.87
C ARG A 4 4.97 -18.05 -13.37
N GLU A 5 4.04 -17.19 -12.99
CA GLU A 5 3.53 -17.13 -11.62
C GLU A 5 2.96 -18.48 -11.17
N GLN A 6 2.12 -19.10 -11.99
CA GLN A 6 1.51 -20.41 -11.66
C GLN A 6 2.54 -21.52 -11.38
N LYS A 7 3.71 -21.47 -12.02
CA LYS A 7 4.76 -22.49 -11.83
C LYS A 7 5.67 -22.21 -10.65
N MET A 8 5.81 -20.94 -10.26
CA MET A 8 6.82 -20.51 -9.28
C MET A 8 6.25 -20.19 -7.90
N LEU A 9 5.00 -19.73 -7.86
CA LEU A 9 4.37 -19.30 -6.62
C LEU A 9 3.74 -20.49 -5.86
N SER A 10 3.51 -20.26 -4.57
CA SER A 10 2.77 -21.18 -3.71
C SER A 10 1.34 -21.39 -4.22
N PRO A 11 0.72 -22.57 -4.00
CA PRO A 11 -0.70 -22.77 -4.28
C PRO A 11 -1.65 -21.81 -3.53
N TYR A 12 -1.16 -21.17 -2.48
CA TYR A 12 -1.91 -20.22 -1.66
C TYR A 12 -1.68 -18.75 -2.07
N ALA A 13 -0.79 -18.51 -3.04
CA ALA A 13 -0.48 -17.17 -3.50
C ALA A 13 -1.61 -16.59 -4.37
N ALA A 14 -1.82 -15.29 -4.27
CA ALA A 14 -2.72 -14.57 -5.16
C ALA A 14 -2.09 -14.44 -6.55
N LEU A 15 -2.62 -15.18 -7.51
CA LEU A 15 -2.15 -15.14 -8.90
C LEU A 15 -2.77 -13.94 -9.63
N SER A 16 -1.99 -13.28 -10.48
CA SER A 16 -2.46 -12.18 -11.32
C SER A 16 -3.63 -12.58 -12.22
N LEU A 17 -3.60 -13.81 -12.76
CA LEU A 17 -4.69 -14.38 -13.56
C LEU A 17 -6.01 -14.53 -12.80
N CYS A 18 -5.96 -14.69 -11.49
CA CYS A 18 -7.12 -14.90 -10.62
C CYS A 18 -7.58 -13.62 -9.93
N SER A 19 -7.03 -12.47 -10.30
CA SER A 19 -7.44 -11.19 -9.73
C SER A 19 -8.91 -10.91 -9.97
N ARG A 20 -9.59 -10.36 -8.97
CA ARG A 20 -10.96 -9.83 -9.11
C ARG A 20 -11.04 -8.59 -10.01
N GLY A 21 -9.89 -8.12 -10.46
CA GLY A 21 -9.77 -7.04 -11.43
C GLY A 21 -9.93 -5.64 -10.84
N ARG A 22 -10.27 -4.73 -11.72
CA ARG A 22 -10.36 -3.27 -11.50
C ARG A 22 -11.80 -2.81 -11.60
N GLU A 23 -12.10 -1.65 -11.04
CA GLU A 23 -13.44 -1.05 -11.18
C GLU A 23 -13.74 -0.63 -12.63
N ARG A 24 -12.75 -0.07 -13.31
CA ARG A 24 -12.83 0.26 -14.72
C ARG A 24 -11.99 -0.73 -15.52
N GLN A 25 -12.59 -1.36 -16.51
CA GLN A 25 -11.85 -2.24 -17.43
C GLN A 25 -10.80 -1.45 -18.20
N GLU A 26 -9.66 -2.05 -18.39
CA GLU A 26 -8.53 -1.51 -19.15
C GLU A 26 -7.91 -2.62 -19.98
N GLU A 27 -7.25 -2.22 -21.06
CA GLU A 27 -6.45 -3.15 -21.87
C GLU A 27 -5.38 -3.82 -21.02
N GLU A 28 -5.21 -5.11 -21.24
CA GLU A 28 -4.14 -5.89 -20.62
C GLU A 28 -2.78 -5.40 -21.11
N CYS A 29 -1.75 -5.66 -20.35
CA CYS A 29 -0.38 -5.29 -20.68
C CYS A 29 0.43 -6.56 -20.95
N ASP A 30 1.00 -6.68 -22.15
CA ASP A 30 1.77 -7.85 -22.54
C ASP A 30 3.04 -8.07 -21.72
N VAL A 31 3.55 -7.00 -21.10
CA VAL A 31 4.86 -6.99 -20.42
C VAL A 31 4.74 -7.04 -18.90
N ARG A 32 3.64 -6.53 -18.34
CA ARG A 32 3.45 -6.39 -16.88
C ARG A 32 2.19 -7.08 -16.41
N THR A 33 2.29 -7.76 -15.26
CA THR A 33 1.12 -8.29 -14.56
C THR A 33 0.24 -7.17 -14.00
N VAL A 34 -0.98 -7.50 -13.60
CA VAL A 34 -1.92 -6.51 -13.02
C VAL A 34 -1.36 -5.88 -11.76
N TYR A 35 -0.66 -6.65 -10.90
CA TYR A 35 -0.06 -6.13 -9.67
C TYR A 35 1.18 -5.27 -9.92
N GLN A 36 2.01 -5.60 -10.92
CA GLN A 36 3.11 -4.74 -11.35
C GLN A 36 2.59 -3.38 -11.83
N ARG A 37 1.50 -3.37 -12.59
CA ARG A 37 0.87 -2.11 -13.02
C ARG A 37 0.39 -1.29 -11.83
N ASP A 38 -0.15 -1.92 -10.79
CA ASP A 38 -0.63 -1.24 -9.58
C ASP A 38 0.51 -0.64 -8.78
N ARG A 39 1.57 -1.40 -8.57
CA ARG A 39 2.82 -0.91 -7.97
C ARG A 39 3.33 0.33 -8.69
N ASP A 40 3.45 0.27 -10.00
CA ASP A 40 3.95 1.38 -10.81
C ASP A 40 3.03 2.61 -10.70
N ARG A 41 1.69 2.43 -10.69
CA ARG A 41 0.72 3.51 -10.51
C ARG A 41 0.87 4.20 -9.17
N ILE A 42 1.04 3.43 -8.09
CA ILE A 42 1.25 3.96 -6.76
C ILE A 42 2.56 4.74 -6.72
N LEU A 43 3.66 4.15 -7.17
CA LEU A 43 5.00 4.75 -7.17
C LEU A 43 5.03 6.10 -7.92
N HIS A 44 4.30 6.20 -9.04
CA HIS A 44 4.22 7.42 -9.84
C HIS A 44 3.13 8.41 -9.40
N SER A 45 2.36 8.10 -8.36
CA SER A 45 1.31 8.99 -7.85
C SER A 45 1.88 10.25 -7.16
N LYS A 46 1.09 11.33 -7.15
CA LYS A 46 1.45 12.55 -6.43
C LYS A 46 1.46 12.31 -4.91
N ALA A 47 0.53 11.50 -4.41
CA ALA A 47 0.44 11.17 -2.99
C ALA A 47 1.69 10.44 -2.49
N PHE A 48 2.22 9.49 -3.26
CA PHE A 48 3.46 8.79 -2.93
C PHE A 48 4.65 9.77 -2.83
N ARG A 49 4.81 10.66 -3.81
CA ARG A 49 5.88 11.67 -3.78
C ARG A 49 5.80 12.62 -2.58
N ARG A 50 4.57 12.96 -2.14
CA ARG A 50 4.36 13.81 -0.97
C ARG A 50 4.79 13.16 0.35
N MET A 51 4.94 11.84 0.40
CA MET A 51 5.40 11.16 1.62
C MET A 51 6.83 11.52 2.01
N LYS A 52 7.65 12.04 1.08
CA LYS A 52 8.99 12.57 1.39
C LYS A 52 8.97 13.76 2.35
N ASP A 53 7.88 14.56 2.29
CA ASP A 53 7.73 15.80 3.07
C ASP A 53 6.90 15.57 4.36
N LYS A 54 6.47 14.34 4.61
CA LYS A 54 5.75 13.96 5.84
C LYS A 54 6.69 13.23 6.79
N THR A 55 6.87 13.79 8.00
CA THR A 55 7.60 13.13 9.08
C THR A 55 6.77 12.00 9.68
N GLN A 56 7.43 10.98 10.24
CA GLN A 56 6.72 9.83 10.80
C GLN A 56 6.08 10.17 12.16
N VAL A 57 6.74 10.94 13.03
CA VAL A 57 6.26 11.19 14.41
C VAL A 57 6.30 12.66 14.84
N PHE A 58 7.34 13.44 14.59
CA PHE A 58 7.45 14.84 15.05
C PHE A 58 8.21 15.76 14.09
N VAL A 59 7.93 17.08 14.20
CA VAL A 59 8.80 18.13 13.65
C VAL A 59 10.12 18.06 14.39
N ALA A 60 11.13 17.62 13.70
CA ALA A 60 12.40 17.32 14.29
C ALA A 60 13.26 18.58 14.48
N PRO A 61 13.99 18.70 15.58
CA PRO A 61 15.08 19.65 15.68
C PRO A 61 16.23 19.22 14.74
N GLN A 62 16.97 20.18 14.24
CA GLN A 62 18.03 20.09 13.24
C GLN A 62 18.93 18.84 13.32
N GLY A 63 18.90 18.01 12.28
CA GLY A 63 19.77 16.83 12.13
C GLY A 63 19.37 15.94 10.95
N ASP A 64 20.33 15.34 10.28
CA ASP A 64 20.20 14.60 9.00
C ASP A 64 19.54 13.19 9.09
N HIS A 65 19.06 12.76 10.26
CA HIS A 65 18.62 11.38 10.49
C HIS A 65 17.10 11.20 10.61
N TYR A 66 16.29 12.04 9.96
CA TYR A 66 14.85 11.95 10.09
C TYR A 66 14.25 10.92 9.16
N ARG A 67 13.56 9.93 9.75
CA ARG A 67 12.77 8.97 9.04
C ARG A 67 11.52 9.64 8.47
N THR A 68 11.49 9.83 7.15
CA THR A 68 10.29 10.28 6.45
C THR A 68 9.33 9.11 6.27
N ARG A 69 8.05 9.40 6.00
CA ARG A 69 7.09 8.35 5.65
C ARG A 69 7.50 7.60 4.39
N LEU A 70 8.16 8.25 3.46
CA LEU A 70 8.67 7.60 2.26
C LEU A 70 9.73 6.55 2.60
N THR A 71 10.72 6.88 3.44
CA THR A 71 11.75 5.92 3.88
C THR A 71 11.14 4.76 4.64
N HIS A 72 10.21 5.02 5.57
CA HIS A 72 9.46 3.99 6.26
C HIS A 72 8.74 3.04 5.30
N THR A 73 7.99 3.58 4.34
CA THR A 73 7.25 2.80 3.36
C THR A 73 8.17 1.90 2.51
N LEU A 74 9.35 2.40 2.13
CA LEU A 74 10.33 1.62 1.39
C LEU A 74 10.93 0.48 2.24
N GLU A 75 11.22 0.72 3.52
CA GLU A 75 11.71 -0.30 4.45
C GLU A 75 10.66 -1.39 4.68
N VAL A 76 9.40 -1.01 4.92
CA VAL A 76 8.28 -1.95 5.02
C VAL A 76 8.17 -2.81 3.76
N SER A 77 8.21 -2.18 2.59
CA SER A 77 8.15 -2.87 1.30
C SER A 77 9.29 -3.88 1.13
N GLN A 78 10.52 -3.49 1.47
CA GLN A 78 11.69 -4.37 1.37
C GLN A 78 11.54 -5.62 2.25
N ILE A 79 11.14 -5.44 3.50
CA ILE A 79 10.99 -6.55 4.45
C ILE A 79 9.83 -7.46 4.04
N ALA A 80 8.69 -6.88 3.72
CA ALA A 80 7.50 -7.61 3.31
C ALA A 80 7.76 -8.46 2.05
N ARG A 81 8.47 -7.92 1.06
CA ARG A 81 8.90 -8.68 -0.13
C ARG A 81 9.84 -9.83 0.21
N THR A 82 10.77 -9.64 1.15
CA THR A 82 11.69 -10.70 1.57
C THR A 82 10.91 -11.90 2.13
N ILE A 83 9.86 -11.65 2.91
CA ILE A 83 9.00 -12.69 3.45
C ILE A 83 8.13 -13.31 2.36
N ALA A 84 7.50 -12.48 1.52
CA ALA A 84 6.72 -12.97 0.40
C ALA A 84 7.54 -13.94 -0.47
N LYS A 85 8.78 -13.58 -0.77
CA LYS A 85 9.71 -14.43 -1.50
C LYS A 85 10.01 -15.75 -0.79
N ALA A 86 10.28 -15.72 0.52
CA ALA A 86 10.53 -16.91 1.31
C ALA A 86 9.33 -17.87 1.33
N LEU A 87 8.13 -17.32 1.35
CA LEU A 87 6.85 -18.06 1.33
C LEU A 87 6.35 -18.39 -0.09
N ARG A 88 7.06 -17.99 -1.13
CA ARG A 88 6.65 -18.06 -2.55
C ARG A 88 5.28 -17.42 -2.81
N LEU A 89 5.00 -16.29 -2.15
CA LEU A 89 3.84 -15.45 -2.41
C LEU A 89 4.12 -14.44 -3.53
N ASN A 90 3.09 -13.73 -3.98
CA ASN A 90 3.22 -12.73 -5.03
C ASN A 90 3.91 -11.46 -4.52
N GLU A 91 5.19 -11.31 -4.81
CA GLU A 91 5.99 -10.17 -4.38
C GLU A 91 5.47 -8.83 -4.91
N ASP A 92 4.95 -8.80 -6.14
CA ASP A 92 4.43 -7.57 -6.77
C ASP A 92 3.16 -7.08 -6.06
N LEU A 93 2.29 -8.00 -5.62
CA LEU A 93 1.10 -7.65 -4.83
C LEU A 93 1.49 -7.11 -3.46
N VAL A 94 2.40 -7.81 -2.76
CA VAL A 94 2.90 -7.37 -1.45
C VAL A 94 3.54 -5.98 -1.55
N GLU A 95 4.35 -5.74 -2.57
CA GLU A 95 4.99 -4.45 -2.80
C GLU A 95 3.96 -3.35 -3.08
N ALA A 96 2.96 -3.61 -3.92
CA ALA A 96 1.91 -2.63 -4.21
C ALA A 96 1.13 -2.24 -2.94
N ILE A 97 0.77 -3.21 -2.09
CA ILE A 97 0.09 -2.95 -0.81
C ILE A 97 1.01 -2.13 0.12
N ALA A 98 2.27 -2.57 0.27
CA ALA A 98 3.23 -1.90 1.14
C ALA A 98 3.52 -0.45 0.70
N LEU A 99 3.61 -0.17 -0.60
CA LEU A 99 3.80 1.20 -1.10
C LEU A 99 2.53 2.05 -0.95
N GLY A 100 1.36 1.42 -0.96
CA GLY A 100 0.07 2.12 -0.92
C GLY A 100 -0.48 2.39 0.48
N HIS A 101 -0.01 1.69 1.51
CA HIS A 101 -0.66 1.67 2.82
C HIS A 101 -0.77 3.07 3.48
N ASP A 102 0.24 3.91 3.33
CA ASP A 102 0.38 5.21 4.00
C ASP A 102 0.06 6.43 3.11
N LEU A 103 -0.50 6.25 1.90
CA LEU A 103 -0.81 7.35 0.97
C LEU A 103 -1.71 8.43 1.59
N GLY A 104 -2.66 8.01 2.42
CA GLY A 104 -3.64 8.87 3.07
C GLY A 104 -3.26 9.34 4.48
N HIS A 105 -2.06 9.02 4.95
CA HIS A 105 -1.66 9.40 6.30
C HIS A 105 -1.50 10.91 6.45
N THR A 106 -1.90 11.41 7.62
CA THR A 106 -1.88 12.84 7.96
C THR A 106 -0.47 13.34 8.26
N PRO A 107 -0.20 14.65 8.15
CA PRO A 107 0.92 15.27 8.84
C PRO A 107 0.87 14.97 10.35
N PHE A 108 2.02 14.89 11.01
CA PHE A 108 2.16 14.58 12.43
C PHE A 108 1.70 13.17 12.85
N GLY A 109 1.68 12.23 11.92
CA GLY A 109 1.41 10.82 12.22
C GLY A 109 0.07 10.58 12.90
N HIS A 110 0.03 9.65 13.86
CA HIS A 110 -1.19 9.33 14.61
C HIS A 110 -1.73 10.47 15.48
N ALA A 111 -0.89 11.45 15.85
CA ALA A 111 -1.39 12.64 16.56
C ALA A 111 -2.30 13.48 15.65
N GLY A 112 -1.88 13.68 14.39
CA GLY A 112 -2.70 14.36 13.38
C GLY A 112 -3.96 13.55 13.03
N GLU A 113 -3.86 12.24 12.97
CA GLU A 113 -5.01 11.35 12.74
C GLU A 113 -6.06 11.50 13.86
N ARG A 114 -5.64 11.39 15.13
CA ARG A 114 -6.56 11.60 16.28
C ARG A 114 -7.19 13.00 16.29
N ALA A 115 -6.43 14.03 15.94
CA ALA A 115 -6.95 15.38 15.88
C ALA A 115 -8.03 15.53 14.78
N LEU A 116 -7.80 14.95 13.60
CA LEU A 116 -8.80 14.96 12.53
C LEU A 116 -10.02 14.11 12.87
N ASP A 117 -9.83 12.96 13.49
CA ASP A 117 -10.91 12.07 13.92
C ASP A 117 -11.83 12.77 14.92
N ALA A 118 -11.25 13.54 15.86
CA ALA A 118 -12.00 14.27 16.87
C ALA A 118 -12.87 15.43 16.31
N VAL A 119 -12.47 16.04 15.18
CA VAL A 119 -13.20 17.18 14.60
C VAL A 119 -14.07 16.80 13.40
N ASN A 120 -13.89 15.63 12.83
CA ASN A 120 -14.68 15.17 11.70
C ASN A 120 -15.88 14.35 12.19
N PRO A 121 -17.13 14.77 11.90
CA PRO A 121 -18.33 14.04 12.32
C PRO A 121 -18.38 12.58 11.83
N ASP A 122 -17.78 12.31 10.66
CA ASP A 122 -17.73 10.97 10.04
C ASP A 122 -16.53 10.14 10.52
N GLY A 123 -15.71 10.68 11.44
CA GLY A 123 -14.46 10.10 11.85
C GLY A 123 -13.36 10.19 10.80
N PHE A 124 -12.13 9.87 11.18
CA PHE A 124 -10.99 9.82 10.26
C PHE A 124 -10.11 8.61 10.55
N ALA A 125 -9.76 7.88 9.51
CA ALA A 125 -8.81 6.77 9.59
C ALA A 125 -7.88 6.77 8.37
N HIS A 126 -6.56 6.75 8.60
CA HIS A 126 -5.55 6.85 7.53
C HIS A 126 -5.69 5.73 6.49
N TYR A 127 -6.02 4.50 6.88
CA TYR A 127 -6.19 3.38 5.96
C TYR A 127 -7.39 3.57 5.01
N LYS A 128 -8.52 4.11 5.50
CA LYS A 128 -9.65 4.50 4.65
C LYS A 128 -9.27 5.64 3.72
N GLN A 129 -8.55 6.64 4.25
CA GLN A 129 -8.08 7.77 3.47
C GLN A 129 -7.04 7.34 2.42
N SER A 130 -6.19 6.34 2.68
CA SER A 130 -5.25 5.80 1.69
C SER A 130 -5.99 5.21 0.49
N VAL A 131 -7.02 4.41 0.74
CA VAL A 131 -7.88 3.89 -0.33
C VAL A 131 -8.59 5.03 -1.07
N ARG A 132 -9.15 6.01 -0.35
CA ARG A 132 -9.82 7.17 -0.98
C ARG A 132 -8.86 7.98 -1.85
N VAL A 133 -7.64 8.23 -1.39
CA VAL A 133 -6.60 8.90 -2.18
C VAL A 133 -6.32 8.13 -3.46
N ALA A 134 -6.12 6.82 -3.37
CA ALA A 134 -5.81 5.98 -4.50
C ALA A 134 -6.98 5.82 -5.48
N GLN A 135 -8.22 5.70 -5.00
CA GLN A 135 -9.38 5.44 -5.85
C GLN A 135 -10.01 6.70 -6.44
N ILE A 136 -9.95 7.84 -5.73
CA ILE A 136 -10.75 9.01 -6.05
C ILE A 136 -9.87 10.24 -6.30
N LEU A 137 -8.91 10.56 -5.41
CA LEU A 137 -8.27 11.86 -5.42
C LEU A 137 -7.08 11.98 -6.39
N GLU A 138 -6.41 10.89 -6.69
CA GLU A 138 -5.30 10.89 -7.65
C GLU A 138 -5.80 11.13 -9.08
N LYS A 139 -4.87 11.53 -9.97
CA LYS A 139 -5.16 11.83 -11.38
C LYS A 139 -6.33 12.79 -11.59
N ASN A 140 -6.36 13.86 -10.79
CA ASN A 140 -7.39 14.92 -10.88
C ASN A 140 -8.83 14.42 -10.68
N GLY A 141 -9.02 13.41 -9.83
CA GLY A 141 -10.33 12.87 -9.51
C GLY A 141 -10.66 11.54 -10.18
N GLU A 142 -9.82 11.06 -11.08
CA GLU A 142 -10.03 9.77 -11.76
C GLU A 142 -9.55 8.56 -10.95
N GLY A 143 -8.65 8.78 -9.98
CA GLY A 143 -8.03 7.72 -9.20
C GLY A 143 -7.04 6.86 -10.00
N LEU A 144 -6.38 5.94 -9.30
CA LEU A 144 -5.37 5.05 -9.87
C LEU A 144 -5.96 3.79 -10.52
N ASN A 145 -7.22 3.49 -10.29
CA ASN A 145 -7.90 2.27 -10.77
C ASN A 145 -7.12 1.00 -10.39
N LEU A 146 -6.83 0.83 -9.09
CA LEU A 146 -6.10 -0.33 -8.56
C LEU A 146 -6.97 -1.59 -8.55
N THR A 147 -6.34 -2.75 -8.57
CA THR A 147 -7.04 -4.03 -8.41
C THR A 147 -7.68 -4.15 -7.04
N TRP A 148 -8.66 -5.03 -6.95
CA TRP A 148 -9.39 -5.27 -5.71
C TRP A 148 -8.45 -5.72 -4.58
N GLU A 149 -7.50 -6.62 -4.85
CA GLU A 149 -6.58 -7.20 -3.88
C GLU A 149 -5.65 -6.13 -3.27
N VAL A 150 -5.16 -5.21 -4.08
CA VAL A 150 -4.33 -4.09 -3.59
C VAL A 150 -5.15 -3.16 -2.70
N ARG A 151 -6.39 -2.85 -3.08
CA ARG A 151 -7.28 -2.00 -2.28
C ARG A 151 -7.66 -2.66 -0.95
N ASP A 152 -7.96 -3.96 -0.99
CA ASP A 152 -8.27 -4.75 0.20
C ASP A 152 -7.09 -4.79 1.16
N GLY A 153 -5.88 -5.04 0.66
CA GLY A 153 -4.66 -5.01 1.47
C GLY A 153 -4.41 -3.64 2.10
N ILE A 154 -4.56 -2.55 1.33
CA ILE A 154 -4.42 -1.18 1.86
C ILE A 154 -5.50 -0.87 2.90
N LEU A 155 -6.75 -1.26 2.68
CA LEU A 155 -7.86 -0.99 3.60
C LEU A 155 -7.68 -1.70 4.94
N ASN A 156 -7.13 -2.91 4.90
CA ASN A 156 -7.06 -3.81 6.05
C ASN A 156 -5.68 -3.86 6.72
N HIS A 157 -4.76 -2.93 6.41
CA HIS A 157 -3.40 -2.94 6.99
C HIS A 157 -3.35 -2.56 8.49
N ARG A 158 -4.45 -2.21 9.12
CA ARG A 158 -4.55 -1.94 10.57
C ARG A 158 -4.36 -3.22 11.41
N THR A 159 -3.94 -3.09 12.67
CA THR A 159 -3.69 -4.21 13.59
C THR A 159 -4.86 -5.20 13.73
N SER A 160 -6.10 -4.71 13.64
CA SER A 160 -7.34 -5.53 13.69
C SER A 160 -7.88 -5.85 12.29
N GLY A 161 -7.15 -5.50 11.23
CA GLY A 161 -7.53 -5.79 9.85
C GLY A 161 -7.33 -7.26 9.51
N ASN A 162 -8.13 -7.78 8.60
CA ASN A 162 -8.02 -9.14 8.08
C ASN A 162 -8.07 -9.09 6.56
N PRO A 163 -6.93 -8.85 5.90
CA PRO A 163 -6.85 -8.90 4.44
C PRO A 163 -7.23 -10.26 3.91
N SER A 164 -7.88 -10.29 2.76
CA SER A 164 -8.37 -11.54 2.14
C SER A 164 -7.27 -12.40 1.52
N THR A 165 -6.09 -11.83 1.32
CA THR A 165 -4.93 -12.53 0.74
C THR A 165 -3.82 -12.72 1.76
N LEU A 166 -3.01 -13.76 1.61
CA LEU A 166 -1.80 -13.95 2.43
C LEU A 166 -0.79 -12.83 2.19
N GLU A 167 -0.71 -12.32 0.98
CA GLU A 167 0.12 -11.17 0.61
C GLU A 167 -0.28 -9.92 1.41
N GLY A 168 -1.58 -9.67 1.55
CA GLY A 168 -2.09 -8.60 2.40
C GLY A 168 -1.71 -8.81 3.86
N GLN A 169 -1.84 -10.02 4.38
CA GLN A 169 -1.46 -10.36 5.76
C GLN A 169 0.05 -10.16 6.01
N VAL A 170 0.90 -10.56 5.08
CA VAL A 170 2.35 -10.33 5.15
C VAL A 170 2.67 -8.83 5.14
N ALA A 171 2.09 -8.06 4.23
CA ALA A 171 2.29 -6.62 4.17
C ALA A 171 1.88 -5.93 5.49
N VAL A 172 0.73 -6.33 6.06
CA VAL A 172 0.19 -5.78 7.31
C VAL A 172 1.05 -6.11 8.52
N SER A 173 1.54 -7.34 8.65
CA SER A 173 2.31 -7.77 9.81
C SER A 173 3.56 -6.92 10.04
N TYR A 174 4.14 -6.36 8.99
CA TYR A 174 5.36 -5.56 9.06
C TYR A 174 5.13 -4.06 9.22
N THR A 175 3.99 -3.53 8.82
CA THR A 175 3.67 -2.11 9.08
C THR A 175 3.69 -1.79 10.57
N HIS A 176 3.43 -2.78 11.42
CA HIS A 176 3.38 -2.63 12.89
C HIS A 176 4.70 -2.94 13.61
N LEU A 177 5.59 -3.75 13.02
CA LEU A 177 6.87 -4.14 13.65
C LEU A 177 7.98 -3.10 13.48
N THR A 178 7.83 -2.15 12.58
CA THR A 178 8.84 -1.12 12.29
C THR A 178 8.58 0.22 12.98
N LEU A 179 7.58 0.31 13.84
CA LEU A 179 7.36 1.48 14.69
C LEU A 179 8.27 1.39 15.92
N PRO A 180 9.05 2.44 16.22
CA PRO A 180 9.81 2.53 17.47
C PRO A 180 8.88 2.64 18.66
#